data_94cbe2f866f2d222bba8775ba4e3be49
#
_entry.id   94cbe2f866f2d222bba8775ba4e3be49
#
_cell.length_a   1.000
_cell.length_b   1.000
_cell.length_c   1.000
_cell.angle_alpha   90.00
_cell.angle_beta   90.00
_cell.angle_gamma   90.00
#
_symmetry.space_group_name_H-M   'P 1'
#
loop_
_entity.id
_entity.type
_entity.pdbx_description
1 polymer ?
#
loop_
_entity_poly.entity_id
_entity_poly.type
_entity_poly.pdbx_seq_one_letter_code
_entity_poly.pdbx_strand_id
1 'polypeptide(L)'
;EEGIRAYVIDSDKIAEYHPYYDELIFNELPDDVYKITRSEFVRPAGPIIYGELMRSKITVIRETVLNKWEADLKQIQNFRENGYGTEINVIATDLLESMLSCYERESAMLLAGLPPRGSTSREKHIELHNSFIEEIEKMQRMGLCDVINVYVRGENINKPPVLKYSTTSKTNKYRNFKEAIITERKLQREALLANPTTYLVRIENAKKIIKDNEVNPELTANELKGLDELQQEFIAELGKKIDMDSKEYE
;
A
#
# COMPACT_ATOMS: atom_id res chain seq x y z
N GLU A 1 -0.79 25.27 17.33
CA GLU A 1 0.24 24.51 16.56
C GLU A 1 0.00 24.81 15.08
N GLU A 2 0.92 25.54 14.45
CA GLU A 2 0.89 25.70 13.00
C GLU A 2 1.22 24.35 12.39
N GLY A 3 0.23 23.75 11.71
CA GLY A 3 0.42 22.48 11.02
C GLY A 3 1.44 22.62 9.90
N ILE A 4 2.30 21.62 9.74
CA ILE A 4 3.26 21.57 8.63
C ILE A 4 2.45 21.55 7.33
N ARG A 5 2.66 22.57 6.48
CA ARG A 5 2.12 22.56 5.12
C ARG A 5 2.96 21.63 4.27
N ALA A 6 2.37 20.52 3.83
CA ALA A 6 3.03 19.55 2.96
C ALA A 6 2.23 19.40 1.66
N TYR A 7 2.93 19.20 0.56
CA TYR A 7 2.33 18.81 -0.71
C TYR A 7 2.38 17.28 -0.85
N VAL A 8 1.22 16.66 -1.04
CA VAL A 8 1.13 15.21 -1.25
C VAL A 8 1.22 14.92 -2.75
N ILE A 9 2.26 14.18 -3.14
CA ILE A 9 2.41 13.69 -4.51
C ILE A 9 1.76 12.32 -4.58
N ASP A 10 0.56 12.30 -5.10
CA ASP A 10 -0.19 11.12 -5.44
C ASP A 10 -0.28 11.03 -6.98
N SER A 11 0.35 10.00 -7.54
CA SER A 11 0.37 9.80 -8.98
C SER A 11 -1.00 9.53 -9.57
N ASP A 12 -1.90 8.93 -8.79
CA ASP A 12 -3.26 8.63 -9.25
C ASP A 12 -4.07 9.93 -9.30
N LYS A 13 -3.88 10.81 -8.32
CA LYS A 13 -4.46 12.16 -8.36
C LYS A 13 -3.94 12.99 -9.52
N ILE A 14 -2.65 12.88 -9.85
CA ILE A 14 -2.10 13.56 -11.03
C ILE A 14 -2.73 13.00 -12.31
N ALA A 15 -2.97 11.69 -12.39
CA ALA A 15 -3.62 11.07 -13.54
C ALA A 15 -5.04 11.60 -13.79
N GLU A 16 -5.78 11.97 -12.74
CA GLU A 16 -7.13 12.55 -12.85
C GLU A 16 -7.16 13.88 -13.64
N TYR A 17 -6.02 14.56 -13.77
CA TYR A 17 -5.90 15.77 -14.63
C TYR A 17 -5.64 15.46 -16.10
N HIS A 18 -5.56 14.20 -16.50
CA HIS A 18 -5.45 13.84 -17.92
C HIS A 18 -6.69 14.31 -18.69
N PRO A 19 -6.56 14.99 -19.86
CA PRO A 19 -7.71 15.59 -20.57
C PRO A 19 -8.86 14.63 -20.89
N TYR A 20 -8.56 13.35 -21.03
CA TYR A 20 -9.55 12.31 -21.37
C TYR A 20 -9.74 11.31 -20.21
N TYR A 21 -9.42 11.70 -18.97
CA TYR A 21 -9.45 10.77 -17.83
C TYR A 21 -10.83 10.13 -17.65
N ASP A 22 -11.89 10.94 -17.64
CA ASP A 22 -13.25 10.46 -17.44
C ASP A 22 -13.71 9.50 -18.57
N GLU A 23 -13.30 9.75 -19.82
CA GLU A 23 -13.60 8.86 -20.93
C GLU A 23 -12.85 7.53 -20.81
N LEU A 24 -11.58 7.58 -20.41
CA LEU A 24 -10.75 6.39 -20.24
C LEU A 24 -11.29 5.47 -19.13
N ILE A 25 -11.65 6.01 -17.97
CA ILE A 25 -12.12 5.19 -16.83
C ILE A 25 -13.46 4.48 -17.10
N PHE A 26 -14.27 4.98 -18.03
CA PHE A 26 -15.53 4.34 -18.42
C PHE A 26 -15.41 3.36 -19.60
N ASN A 27 -14.40 3.50 -20.44
CA ASN A 27 -14.29 2.74 -21.68
C ASN A 27 -13.15 1.70 -21.66
N GLU A 28 -12.13 1.87 -20.80
CA GLU A 28 -10.94 1.03 -20.79
C GLU A 28 -10.82 0.22 -19.49
N LEU A 29 -10.08 -0.88 -19.55
CA LEU A 29 -9.71 -1.63 -18.36
C LEU A 29 -8.75 -0.81 -17.47
N PRO A 30 -8.79 -0.96 -16.15
CA PRO A 30 -7.96 -0.18 -15.21
C PRO A 30 -6.47 -0.18 -15.55
N ASP A 31 -5.92 -1.32 -16.00
CA ASP A 31 -4.52 -1.44 -16.40
C ASP A 31 -4.18 -0.58 -17.63
N ASP A 32 -5.09 -0.44 -18.58
CA ASP A 32 -4.90 0.37 -19.77
C ASP A 32 -5.04 1.87 -19.44
N VAL A 33 -6.02 2.23 -18.61
CA VAL A 33 -6.12 3.59 -18.03
C VAL A 33 -4.81 3.97 -17.34
N TYR A 34 -4.28 3.09 -16.50
CA TYR A 34 -3.02 3.30 -15.81
C TYR A 34 -1.84 3.48 -16.77
N LYS A 35 -1.73 2.64 -17.81
CA LYS A 35 -0.66 2.74 -18.82
C LYS A 35 -0.73 4.04 -19.59
N ILE A 36 -1.91 4.41 -20.09
CA ILE A 36 -2.14 5.62 -20.90
C ILE A 36 -1.85 6.86 -20.05
N THR A 37 -2.51 7.02 -18.92
CA THR A 37 -2.36 8.22 -18.08
C THR A 37 -0.94 8.37 -17.54
N ARG A 38 -0.26 7.28 -17.22
CA ARG A 38 1.14 7.30 -16.76
C ARG A 38 2.12 7.72 -17.84
N SER A 39 1.97 7.20 -19.07
CA SER A 39 2.90 7.51 -20.16
C SER A 39 2.71 8.90 -20.71
N GLU A 40 1.48 9.31 -20.87
CA GLU A 40 1.14 10.54 -21.60
C GLU A 40 1.06 11.78 -20.70
N PHE A 41 0.78 11.60 -19.42
CA PHE A 41 0.56 12.73 -18.53
C PHE A 41 1.44 12.71 -17.26
N VAL A 42 1.35 11.66 -16.43
CA VAL A 42 2.03 11.64 -15.13
C VAL A 42 3.57 11.69 -15.27
N ARG A 43 4.14 10.95 -16.22
CA ARG A 43 5.60 10.95 -16.45
C ARG A 43 6.12 12.28 -16.95
N PRO A 44 5.50 12.94 -17.93
CA PRO A 44 5.92 14.29 -18.37
C PRO A 44 5.71 15.37 -17.30
N ALA A 45 4.62 15.30 -16.52
CA ALA A 45 4.31 16.29 -15.49
C ALA A 45 5.24 16.18 -14.27
N GLY A 46 5.68 14.96 -13.94
CA GLY A 46 6.49 14.70 -12.75
C GLY A 46 7.70 15.63 -12.59
N PRO A 47 8.64 15.72 -13.55
CA PRO A 47 9.82 16.60 -13.45
C PRO A 47 9.46 18.07 -13.24
N ILE A 48 8.37 18.54 -13.83
CA ILE A 48 7.90 19.94 -13.70
C ILE A 48 7.42 20.17 -12.26
N ILE A 49 6.56 19.29 -11.75
CA ILE A 49 6.01 19.37 -10.39
C ILE A 49 7.16 19.31 -9.36
N TYR A 50 8.06 18.34 -9.49
CA TYR A 50 9.20 18.22 -8.57
C TYR A 50 10.12 19.42 -8.60
N GLY A 51 10.41 19.97 -9.80
CA GLY A 51 11.23 21.17 -9.95
C GLY A 51 10.61 22.38 -9.25
N GLU A 52 9.28 22.53 -9.34
CA GLU A 52 8.57 23.63 -8.68
C GLU A 52 8.55 23.46 -7.15
N LEU A 53 8.29 22.26 -6.66
CA LEU A 53 8.30 21.96 -5.24
C LEU A 53 9.69 22.22 -4.61
N MET A 54 10.75 21.80 -5.28
CA MET A 54 12.13 22.03 -4.83
C MET A 54 12.49 23.52 -4.80
N ARG A 55 12.08 24.30 -5.82
CA ARG A 55 12.27 25.76 -5.83
C ARG A 55 11.53 26.46 -4.71
N SER A 56 10.30 26.02 -4.44
CA SER A 56 9.42 26.61 -3.42
C SER A 56 9.75 26.18 -2.00
N LYS A 57 10.68 25.24 -1.82
CA LYS A 57 11.07 24.68 -0.49
C LYS A 57 9.89 24.17 0.35
N ILE A 58 8.90 23.62 -0.31
CA ILE A 58 7.72 23.05 0.34
C ILE A 58 8.00 21.63 0.80
N THR A 59 7.56 21.26 2.01
CA THR A 59 7.59 19.85 2.47
C THR A 59 6.78 18.98 1.53
N VAL A 60 7.35 17.85 1.13
CA VAL A 60 6.75 16.92 0.16
C VAL A 60 6.49 15.59 0.82
N ILE A 61 5.27 15.08 0.70
CA ILE A 61 4.91 13.70 1.02
C ILE A 61 4.71 12.96 -0.29
N ARG A 62 5.43 11.87 -0.49
CA ARG A 62 5.26 11.01 -1.65
C ARG A 62 4.79 9.65 -1.22
N GLU A 63 3.61 9.25 -1.69
CA GLU A 63 3.12 7.89 -1.55
C GLU A 63 3.77 7.00 -2.60
N THR A 64 4.34 5.88 -2.17
CA THR A 64 5.04 4.94 -3.06
C THR A 64 5.13 3.55 -2.45
N VAL A 65 5.23 2.55 -3.30
CA VAL A 65 5.52 1.16 -2.90
C VAL A 65 7.00 0.79 -3.08
N LEU A 66 7.86 1.78 -3.39
CA LEU A 66 9.31 1.64 -3.61
C LEU A 66 9.69 0.50 -4.59
N ASN A 67 8.93 0.33 -5.66
CA ASN A 67 9.15 -0.75 -6.64
C ASN A 67 9.98 -0.35 -7.86
N LYS A 68 10.36 0.92 -7.95
CA LYS A 68 11.15 1.48 -9.05
C LYS A 68 12.43 2.08 -8.51
N TRP A 69 13.24 1.22 -7.92
CA TRP A 69 14.45 1.57 -7.18
C TRP A 69 15.27 2.70 -7.81
N GLU A 70 15.67 2.57 -9.07
CA GLU A 70 16.53 3.57 -9.71
C GLU A 70 15.87 4.94 -9.84
N ALA A 71 14.57 4.95 -10.18
CA ALA A 71 13.82 6.21 -10.30
C ALA A 71 13.56 6.83 -8.92
N ASP A 72 13.23 6.02 -7.93
CA ASP A 72 13.00 6.46 -6.56
C ASP A 72 14.30 6.99 -5.94
N LEU A 73 15.40 6.28 -6.13
CA LEU A 73 16.73 6.67 -5.69
C LEU A 73 17.16 8.03 -6.27
N LYS A 74 17.08 8.16 -7.60
CA LYS A 74 17.44 9.41 -8.28
C LYS A 74 16.62 10.60 -7.76
N GLN A 75 15.35 10.38 -7.50
CA GLN A 75 14.47 11.43 -7.01
C GLN A 75 14.83 11.86 -5.59
N ILE A 76 15.07 10.90 -4.69
CA ILE A 76 15.51 11.20 -3.32
C ILE A 76 16.84 11.94 -3.32
N GLN A 77 17.79 11.51 -4.16
CA GLN A 77 19.08 12.21 -4.33
C GLN A 77 18.87 13.67 -4.76
N ASN A 78 18.01 13.92 -5.76
CA ASN A 78 17.70 15.27 -6.22
C ASN A 78 17.13 16.14 -5.09
N PHE A 79 16.21 15.62 -4.26
CA PHE A 79 15.69 16.36 -3.12
C PHE A 79 16.78 16.67 -2.11
N ARG A 80 17.65 15.72 -1.78
CA ARG A 80 18.76 15.92 -0.85
C ARG A 80 19.79 16.95 -1.35
N GLU A 81 20.15 16.90 -2.62
CA GLU A 81 21.03 17.91 -3.27
C GLU A 81 20.42 19.31 -3.21
N ASN A 82 19.10 19.42 -3.14
CA ASN A 82 18.37 20.65 -2.95
C ASN A 82 18.12 21.01 -1.47
N GLY A 83 18.78 20.31 -0.53
CA GLY A 83 18.77 20.63 0.90
C GLY A 83 17.56 20.10 1.68
N TYR A 84 16.86 19.09 1.16
CA TYR A 84 15.79 18.40 1.89
C TYR A 84 16.36 17.32 2.82
N GLY A 85 15.78 17.21 4.00
CA GLY A 85 15.85 16.00 4.81
C GLY A 85 14.90 14.94 4.25
N THR A 86 15.17 13.66 4.55
CA THR A 86 14.38 12.52 4.05
C THR A 86 13.87 11.68 5.21
N GLU A 87 12.56 11.48 5.25
CA GLU A 87 11.87 10.63 6.22
C GLU A 87 11.11 9.52 5.49
N ILE A 88 11.27 8.28 5.93
CA ILE A 88 10.52 7.14 5.41
C ILE A 88 9.53 6.67 6.48
N ASN A 89 8.25 6.72 6.14
CA ASN A 89 7.16 6.26 6.98
C ASN A 89 6.60 4.96 6.39
N VAL A 90 6.81 3.84 7.08
CA VAL A 90 6.36 2.51 6.65
C VAL A 90 5.11 2.13 7.43
N ILE A 91 4.09 1.67 6.73
CA ILE A 91 2.94 1.00 7.34
C ILE A 91 3.19 -0.51 7.28
N ALA A 92 3.53 -1.10 8.41
CA ALA A 92 3.71 -2.55 8.53
C ALA A 92 2.33 -3.23 8.59
N THR A 93 1.84 -3.69 7.45
CA THR A 93 0.57 -4.41 7.32
C THR A 93 0.85 -5.87 6.95
N ASP A 94 0.14 -6.82 7.54
CA ASP A 94 0.17 -8.23 7.14
C ASP A 94 -0.24 -8.38 5.67
N LEU A 95 0.31 -9.39 4.97
CA LEU A 95 0.06 -9.60 3.55
C LEU A 95 -1.43 -9.86 3.25
N LEU A 96 -2.07 -10.76 3.98
CA LEU A 96 -3.48 -11.09 3.76
C LEU A 96 -4.38 -9.89 4.04
N GLU A 97 -4.11 -9.15 5.13
CA GLU A 97 -4.83 -7.91 5.46
C GLU A 97 -4.62 -6.83 4.40
N SER A 98 -3.41 -6.70 3.88
CA SER A 98 -3.09 -5.75 2.82
C SER A 98 -3.83 -6.08 1.51
N MET A 99 -3.89 -7.36 1.15
CA MET A 99 -4.61 -7.82 -0.04
C MET A 99 -6.12 -7.62 0.10
N LEU A 100 -6.71 -8.03 1.23
CA LEU A 100 -8.14 -7.84 1.48
C LEU A 100 -8.52 -6.35 1.44
N SER A 101 -7.67 -5.48 1.98
CA SER A 101 -7.91 -4.02 1.95
C SER A 101 -7.95 -3.43 0.54
N CYS A 102 -7.26 -4.03 -0.44
CA CYS A 102 -7.39 -3.62 -1.83
C CYS A 102 -8.79 -3.95 -2.37
N TYR A 103 -9.29 -5.16 -2.14
CA TYR A 103 -10.64 -5.56 -2.55
C TYR A 103 -11.75 -4.79 -1.83
N GLU A 104 -11.57 -4.49 -0.55
CA GLU A 104 -12.51 -3.63 0.20
C GLU A 104 -12.56 -2.20 -0.34
N ARG A 105 -11.42 -1.66 -0.77
CA ARG A 105 -11.37 -0.36 -1.45
C ARG A 105 -12.15 -0.40 -2.76
N GLU A 106 -11.95 -1.42 -3.59
CA GLU A 106 -12.73 -1.60 -4.84
C GLU A 106 -14.22 -1.72 -4.54
N SER A 107 -14.60 -2.51 -3.54
CA SER A 107 -15.98 -2.63 -3.08
C SER A 107 -16.57 -1.27 -2.68
N ALA A 108 -15.82 -0.47 -1.93
CA ALA A 108 -16.25 0.87 -1.49
C ALA A 108 -16.43 1.83 -2.68
N MET A 109 -15.54 1.76 -3.68
CA MET A 109 -15.67 2.56 -4.92
C MET A 109 -16.93 2.17 -5.69
N LEU A 110 -17.20 0.89 -5.87
CA LEU A 110 -18.39 0.41 -6.55
C LEU A 110 -19.68 0.85 -5.84
N LEU A 111 -19.72 0.76 -4.50
CA LEU A 111 -20.85 1.26 -3.71
C LEU A 111 -21.06 2.77 -3.83
N ALA A 112 -19.98 3.52 -4.04
CA ALA A 112 -20.04 4.96 -4.27
C ALA A 112 -20.40 5.34 -5.73
N GLY A 113 -20.64 4.34 -6.61
CA GLY A 113 -20.89 4.57 -8.03
C GLY A 113 -19.65 5.06 -8.80
N LEU A 114 -18.46 4.85 -8.23
CA LEU A 114 -17.20 5.21 -8.86
C LEU A 114 -16.68 4.03 -9.70
N PRO A 115 -15.99 4.30 -10.81
CA PRO A 115 -15.37 3.25 -11.61
C PRO A 115 -14.30 2.50 -10.80
N PRO A 116 -14.23 1.16 -10.93
CA PRO A 116 -13.23 0.36 -10.25
C PRO A 116 -11.83 0.66 -10.77
N ARG A 117 -10.84 0.65 -9.87
CA ARG A 117 -9.42 0.81 -10.25
C ARG A 117 -8.72 -0.51 -10.54
N GLY A 118 -9.37 -1.63 -10.21
CA GLY A 118 -8.78 -2.96 -10.23
C GLY A 118 -7.79 -3.20 -9.11
N SER A 119 -7.71 -4.44 -8.67
CA SER A 119 -6.72 -4.85 -7.66
C SER A 119 -5.41 -5.26 -8.33
N THR A 120 -4.30 -4.97 -7.68
CA THR A 120 -2.99 -5.47 -8.10
C THR A 120 -2.98 -7.00 -8.07
N SER A 121 -2.43 -7.66 -9.12
CA SER A 121 -2.33 -9.12 -9.11
C SER A 121 -1.65 -9.64 -7.85
N ARG A 122 -2.05 -10.83 -7.41
CA ARG A 122 -1.54 -11.45 -6.19
C ARG A 122 -0.01 -11.56 -6.19
N GLU A 123 0.57 -12.03 -7.29
CA GLU A 123 2.02 -12.19 -7.45
C GLU A 123 2.74 -10.86 -7.29
N LYS A 124 2.22 -9.83 -7.94
CA LYS A 124 2.78 -8.48 -7.85
C LYS A 124 2.64 -7.89 -6.45
N HIS A 125 1.52 -8.13 -5.79
CA HIS A 125 1.30 -7.69 -4.41
C HIS A 125 2.31 -8.34 -3.46
N ILE A 126 2.54 -9.66 -3.58
CA ILE A 126 3.54 -10.41 -2.80
C ILE A 126 4.95 -9.86 -3.06
N GLU A 127 5.31 -9.66 -4.34
CA GLU A 127 6.60 -9.07 -4.71
C GLU A 127 6.82 -7.73 -4.02
N LEU A 128 5.86 -6.81 -4.15
CA LEU A 128 5.94 -5.46 -3.55
C LEU A 128 6.00 -5.52 -2.02
N HIS A 129 5.19 -6.38 -1.41
CA HIS A 129 5.14 -6.54 0.04
C HIS A 129 6.46 -7.05 0.62
N ASN A 130 7.25 -7.81 -0.14
CA ASN A 130 8.51 -8.38 0.32
C ASN A 130 9.73 -7.50 -0.02
N SER A 131 9.73 -6.83 -1.19
CA SER A 131 10.92 -6.15 -1.71
C SER A 131 11.24 -4.83 -1.02
N PHE A 132 10.25 -4.09 -0.52
CA PHE A 132 10.49 -2.72 -0.04
C PHE A 132 11.42 -2.64 1.20
N ILE A 133 11.50 -3.70 2.01
CA ILE A 133 12.40 -3.76 3.17
C ILE A 133 13.86 -3.66 2.71
N GLU A 134 14.23 -4.42 1.67
CA GLU A 134 15.59 -4.40 1.11
C GLU A 134 15.90 -3.04 0.49
N GLU A 135 14.92 -2.42 -0.15
CA GLU A 135 15.09 -1.09 -0.74
C GLU A 135 15.35 -0.02 0.34
N ILE A 136 14.64 -0.06 1.46
CA ILE A 136 14.90 0.83 2.60
C ILE A 136 16.28 0.56 3.21
N GLU A 137 16.70 -0.70 3.34
CA GLU A 137 18.05 -1.04 3.82
C GLU A 137 19.14 -0.48 2.89
N LYS A 138 18.95 -0.53 1.58
CA LYS A 138 19.87 0.08 0.60
C LYS A 138 19.92 1.60 0.76
N MET A 139 18.76 2.26 0.87
CA MET A 139 18.68 3.71 1.07
C MET A 139 19.38 4.14 2.37
N GLN A 140 19.20 3.39 3.45
CA GLN A 140 19.85 3.64 4.72
C GLN A 140 21.38 3.51 4.61
N ARG A 141 21.88 2.43 3.98
CA ARG A 141 23.33 2.23 3.73
C ARG A 141 23.95 3.34 2.89
N MET A 142 23.19 3.92 1.97
CA MET A 142 23.62 5.04 1.12
C MET A 142 23.51 6.40 1.82
N GLY A 143 23.05 6.46 3.07
CA GLY A 143 22.86 7.71 3.80
C GLY A 143 21.74 8.59 3.24
N LEU A 144 20.76 7.99 2.56
CA LEU A 144 19.66 8.71 1.93
C LEU A 144 18.40 8.81 2.81
N CYS A 145 18.42 8.20 4.00
CA CYS A 145 17.32 8.26 4.97
C CYS A 145 17.83 8.89 6.25
N ASP A 146 17.27 10.03 6.64
CA ASP A 146 17.58 10.67 7.92
C ASP A 146 16.74 10.05 9.04
N VAL A 147 15.48 9.73 8.75
CA VAL A 147 14.54 9.10 9.69
C VAL A 147 13.81 7.96 9.03
N ILE A 148 13.66 6.84 9.75
CA ILE A 148 12.80 5.71 9.36
C ILE A 148 11.82 5.46 10.50
N ASN A 149 10.54 5.53 10.22
CA ASN A 149 9.46 5.25 11.14
C ASN A 149 8.67 4.02 10.67
N VAL A 150 8.29 3.16 11.60
CA VAL A 150 7.40 2.03 11.33
C VAL A 150 6.12 2.22 12.12
N TYR A 151 5.02 2.23 11.40
CA TYR A 151 3.68 2.32 11.92
C TYR A 151 2.90 1.04 11.66
N VAL A 152 1.89 0.80 12.46
CA VAL A 152 0.80 -0.14 12.14
C VAL A 152 -0.49 0.64 11.97
N ARG A 153 -1.44 0.08 11.24
CA ARG A 153 -2.79 0.66 11.12
C ARG A 153 -3.42 0.84 12.50
N GLY A 154 -4.21 1.89 12.67
CA GLY A 154 -5.06 2.05 13.84
C GLY A 154 -6.13 0.95 13.90
N GLU A 155 -6.84 0.85 15.02
CA GLU A 155 -7.90 -0.15 15.24
C GLU A 155 -9.01 -0.11 14.18
N ASN A 156 -9.20 1.02 13.55
CA ASN A 156 -10.12 1.22 12.43
C ASN A 156 -9.67 2.40 11.56
N ILE A 157 -10.34 2.62 10.42
CA ILE A 157 -10.01 3.66 9.44
C ILE A 157 -10.01 5.10 10.01
N ASN A 158 -10.74 5.34 11.10
CA ASN A 158 -10.84 6.65 11.75
C ASN A 158 -9.76 6.87 12.83
N LYS A 159 -8.95 5.86 13.12
CA LYS A 159 -7.87 5.96 14.10
C LYS A 159 -6.53 6.17 13.39
N PRO A 160 -5.71 7.11 13.89
CA PRO A 160 -4.40 7.34 13.30
C PRO A 160 -3.52 6.08 13.39
N PRO A 161 -2.56 5.91 12.47
CA PRO A 161 -1.56 4.87 12.58
C PRO A 161 -0.78 4.97 13.90
N VAL A 162 -0.39 3.83 14.46
CA VAL A 162 0.35 3.75 15.72
C VAL A 162 1.84 3.55 15.44
N LEU A 163 2.67 4.47 15.90
CA LEU A 163 4.12 4.37 15.79
C LEU A 163 4.65 3.21 16.65
N LYS A 164 5.41 2.31 16.03
CA LYS A 164 6.03 1.14 16.66
C LYS A 164 7.55 1.24 16.76
N TYR A 165 8.17 1.93 15.83
CA TYR A 165 9.61 2.14 15.77
C TYR A 165 9.94 3.47 15.11
N SER A 166 11.00 4.14 15.60
CA SER A 166 11.60 5.30 14.93
C SER A 166 13.11 5.30 15.17
N THR A 167 13.90 5.58 14.13
CA THR A 167 15.36 5.73 14.26
C THR A 167 15.77 6.85 15.23
N THR A 168 14.90 7.82 15.47
CA THR A 168 15.15 8.95 16.40
C THR A 168 14.71 8.67 17.83
N SER A 169 13.94 7.61 18.08
CA SER A 169 13.46 7.26 19.42
C SER A 169 14.56 6.58 20.26
N LYS A 170 14.69 7.00 21.49
CA LYS A 170 15.59 6.37 22.49
C LYS A 170 14.97 5.16 23.19
N THR A 171 13.66 4.94 23.02
CA THR A 171 12.87 3.93 23.75
C THR A 171 12.22 2.92 22.82
N ASN A 172 12.90 2.54 21.73
CA ASN A 172 12.39 1.55 20.83
C ASN A 172 12.29 0.16 21.47
N LYS A 173 11.17 -0.54 21.22
CA LYS A 173 11.00 -1.96 21.55
C LYS A 173 11.85 -2.86 20.66
N TYR A 174 12.05 -2.47 19.41
CA TYR A 174 12.74 -3.22 18.36
C TYR A 174 14.15 -2.69 18.14
N ARG A 175 15.08 -3.58 17.77
CA ARG A 175 16.50 -3.22 17.51
C ARG A 175 16.67 -2.39 16.24
N ASN A 176 15.83 -2.63 15.24
CA ASN A 176 15.85 -1.93 13.96
C ASN A 176 14.47 -1.98 13.30
N PHE A 177 14.31 -1.20 12.21
CA PHE A 177 13.05 -1.09 11.48
C PHE A 177 12.61 -2.42 10.83
N LYS A 178 13.54 -3.25 10.37
CA LYS A 178 13.26 -4.55 9.76
C LYS A 178 12.63 -5.51 10.77
N GLU A 179 13.22 -5.61 11.96
CA GLU A 179 12.65 -6.40 13.06
C GLU A 179 11.25 -5.90 13.42
N ALA A 180 11.07 -4.56 13.48
CA ALA A 180 9.76 -3.97 13.75
C ALA A 180 8.72 -4.37 12.71
N ILE A 181 9.04 -4.26 11.41
CA ILE A 181 8.12 -4.61 10.32
C ILE A 181 7.75 -6.09 10.38
N ILE A 182 8.75 -6.97 10.48
CA ILE A 182 8.54 -8.43 10.46
C ILE A 182 7.70 -8.86 11.67
N THR A 183 8.03 -8.35 12.86
CA THR A 183 7.33 -8.73 14.09
C THR A 183 5.90 -8.19 14.10
N GLU A 184 5.68 -6.94 13.72
CA GLU A 184 4.32 -6.38 13.70
C GLU A 184 3.43 -7.06 12.65
N ARG A 185 3.96 -7.46 11.49
CA ARG A 185 3.25 -8.28 10.51
C ARG A 185 2.86 -9.64 11.07
N LYS A 186 3.79 -10.30 11.76
CA LYS A 186 3.52 -11.59 12.42
C LYS A 186 2.41 -11.46 13.46
N LEU A 187 2.46 -10.46 14.33
CA LEU A 187 1.43 -10.21 15.34
C LEU A 187 0.04 -9.97 14.71
N GLN A 188 -0.01 -9.24 13.58
CA GLN A 188 -1.25 -9.05 12.84
C GLN A 188 -1.77 -10.37 12.25
N ARG A 189 -0.88 -11.22 11.68
CA ARG A 189 -1.25 -12.55 11.19
C ARG A 189 -1.82 -13.42 12.31
N GLU A 190 -1.18 -13.43 13.46
CA GLU A 190 -1.65 -14.19 14.63
C GLU A 190 -3.03 -13.69 15.08
N ALA A 191 -3.27 -12.39 15.09
CA ALA A 191 -4.57 -11.81 15.42
C ALA A 191 -5.66 -12.17 14.40
N LEU A 192 -5.35 -12.16 13.09
CA LEU A 192 -6.28 -12.62 12.05
C LEU A 192 -6.67 -14.08 12.24
N LEU A 193 -5.69 -14.95 12.50
CA LEU A 193 -5.92 -16.38 12.72
C LEU A 193 -6.62 -16.69 14.07
N ALA A 194 -6.56 -15.76 15.02
CA ALA A 194 -7.31 -15.88 16.29
C ALA A 194 -8.80 -15.50 16.13
N ASN A 195 -9.15 -14.68 15.13
CA ASN A 195 -10.52 -14.25 14.87
C ASN A 195 -10.93 -14.51 13.40
N PRO A 196 -10.92 -15.78 12.96
CA PRO A 196 -11.07 -16.14 11.54
C PRO A 196 -12.43 -15.73 10.96
N THR A 197 -13.49 -15.79 11.76
CA THR A 197 -14.84 -15.45 11.31
C THR A 197 -14.92 -14.02 10.80
N THR A 198 -14.31 -13.07 11.50
CA THR A 198 -14.31 -11.65 11.08
C THR A 198 -13.66 -11.46 9.72
N TYR A 199 -12.52 -12.10 9.48
CA TYR A 199 -11.79 -12.01 8.22
C TYR A 199 -12.59 -12.65 7.07
N LEU A 200 -13.16 -13.84 7.28
CA LEU A 200 -13.97 -14.52 6.27
C LEU A 200 -15.25 -13.75 5.92
N VAL A 201 -15.92 -13.15 6.92
CA VAL A 201 -17.10 -12.30 6.67
C VAL A 201 -16.74 -11.08 5.82
N ARG A 202 -15.59 -10.47 6.03
CA ARG A 202 -15.11 -9.34 5.21
C ARG A 202 -14.88 -9.77 3.75
N ILE A 203 -14.28 -10.93 3.51
CA ILE A 203 -14.11 -11.50 2.17
C ILE A 203 -15.47 -11.71 1.48
N GLU A 204 -16.42 -12.36 2.17
CA GLU A 204 -17.74 -12.62 1.60
C GLU A 204 -18.53 -11.34 1.31
N ASN A 205 -18.39 -10.31 2.17
CA ASN A 205 -18.99 -9.01 1.92
C ASN A 205 -18.39 -8.33 0.69
N ALA A 206 -17.06 -8.37 0.51
CA ALA A 206 -16.40 -7.84 -0.66
C ALA A 206 -16.86 -8.55 -1.94
N LYS A 207 -16.90 -9.89 -1.93
CA LYS A 207 -17.43 -10.68 -3.06
C LYS A 207 -18.85 -10.30 -3.44
N LYS A 208 -19.72 -10.18 -2.43
CA LYS A 208 -21.11 -9.80 -2.64
C LYS A 208 -21.22 -8.42 -3.29
N ILE A 209 -20.54 -7.43 -2.74
CA ILE A 209 -20.58 -6.05 -3.26
C ILE A 209 -20.08 -6.00 -4.70
N ILE A 210 -18.93 -6.63 -4.99
CA ILE A 210 -18.35 -6.66 -6.34
C ILE A 210 -19.29 -7.34 -7.35
N LYS A 211 -19.94 -8.44 -6.95
CA LYS A 211 -20.91 -9.15 -7.80
C LYS A 211 -22.19 -8.35 -8.01
N ASP A 212 -22.74 -7.73 -6.97
CA ASP A 212 -24.02 -7.01 -7.03
C ASP A 212 -23.88 -5.66 -7.78
N ASN A 213 -22.66 -5.15 -7.96
CA ASN A 213 -22.36 -3.87 -8.61
C ASN A 213 -21.43 -4.06 -9.83
N GLU A 214 -21.63 -5.13 -10.59
CA GLU A 214 -20.83 -5.43 -11.76
C GLU A 214 -20.88 -4.30 -12.81
N VAL A 215 -19.70 -3.72 -13.10
CA VAL A 215 -19.54 -2.70 -14.15
C VAL A 215 -18.91 -3.32 -15.41
N ASN A 216 -17.96 -4.22 -15.23
CA ASN A 216 -17.24 -4.91 -16.29
C ASN A 216 -17.11 -6.40 -15.93
N PRO A 217 -17.68 -7.33 -16.74
CA PRO A 217 -17.69 -8.77 -16.45
C PRO A 217 -16.29 -9.38 -16.27
N GLU A 218 -15.30 -8.97 -17.09
CA GLU A 218 -13.93 -9.48 -17.01
C GLU A 218 -13.25 -9.04 -15.73
N LEU A 219 -13.36 -7.76 -15.39
CA LEU A 219 -12.81 -7.23 -14.15
C LEU A 219 -13.47 -7.88 -12.93
N THR A 220 -14.80 -7.98 -12.92
CA THR A 220 -15.56 -8.64 -11.86
C THR A 220 -15.11 -10.08 -11.67
N ALA A 221 -14.94 -10.85 -12.74
CA ALA A 221 -14.47 -12.23 -12.67
C ALA A 221 -13.05 -12.33 -12.09
N ASN A 222 -12.15 -11.43 -12.47
CA ASN A 222 -10.79 -11.38 -11.96
C ASN A 222 -10.75 -11.04 -10.47
N GLU A 223 -11.54 -10.06 -10.02
CA GLU A 223 -11.62 -9.67 -8.60
C GLU A 223 -12.21 -10.80 -7.73
N LEU A 224 -13.28 -11.45 -8.18
CA LEU A 224 -13.88 -12.59 -7.48
C LEU A 224 -12.92 -13.78 -7.38
N LYS A 225 -12.20 -14.09 -8.46
CA LYS A 225 -11.17 -15.13 -8.45
C LYS A 225 -10.07 -14.81 -7.44
N GLY A 226 -9.58 -13.59 -7.42
CA GLY A 226 -8.56 -13.17 -6.45
C GLY A 226 -9.03 -13.27 -4.99
N LEU A 227 -10.29 -12.94 -4.71
CA LEU A 227 -10.89 -13.12 -3.39
C LEU A 227 -11.07 -14.60 -3.01
N ASP A 228 -11.40 -15.47 -3.97
CA ASP A 228 -11.47 -16.92 -3.74
C ASP A 228 -10.09 -17.49 -3.40
N GLU A 229 -9.06 -17.10 -4.13
CA GLU A 229 -7.67 -17.49 -3.85
C GLU A 229 -7.20 -17.00 -2.47
N LEU A 230 -7.52 -15.76 -2.09
CA LEU A 230 -7.22 -15.19 -0.78
C LEU A 230 -7.92 -15.96 0.35
N GLN A 231 -9.17 -16.31 0.15
CA GLN A 231 -9.95 -17.10 1.11
C GLN A 231 -9.36 -18.52 1.30
N GLN A 232 -9.00 -19.19 0.21
CA GLN A 232 -8.36 -20.50 0.24
C GLN A 232 -7.02 -20.47 0.98
N GLU A 233 -6.19 -19.46 0.72
CA GLU A 233 -4.91 -19.26 1.40
C GLU A 233 -5.10 -19.07 2.90
N PHE A 234 -6.05 -18.23 3.30
CA PHE A 234 -6.36 -18.00 4.71
C PHE A 234 -6.84 -19.29 5.42
N ILE A 235 -7.74 -20.05 4.78
CA ILE A 235 -8.23 -21.33 5.32
C ILE A 235 -7.09 -22.34 5.45
N ALA A 236 -6.18 -22.41 4.48
CA ALA A 236 -5.02 -23.29 4.54
C ALA A 236 -4.07 -22.93 5.70
N GLU A 237 -3.86 -21.66 5.96
CA GLU A 237 -3.05 -21.21 7.11
C GLU A 237 -3.75 -21.49 8.45
N LEU A 238 -5.05 -21.31 8.52
CA LEU A 238 -5.83 -21.64 9.71
C LEU A 238 -5.74 -23.14 10.04
N GLY A 239 -5.80 -24.01 9.01
CA GLY A 239 -5.62 -25.45 9.17
C GLY A 239 -4.24 -25.81 9.75
N LYS A 240 -3.17 -25.20 9.23
CA LYS A 240 -1.82 -25.41 9.77
C LYS A 240 -1.69 -24.99 11.23
N LYS A 241 -2.32 -23.90 11.63
CA LYS A 241 -2.32 -23.44 13.03
C LYS A 241 -3.03 -24.44 13.94
N ILE A 242 -4.19 -24.95 13.55
CA ILE A 242 -4.96 -25.94 14.31
C ILE A 242 -4.12 -27.22 14.50
N ASP A 243 -3.45 -27.70 13.45
CA ASP A 243 -2.57 -28.88 13.50
C ASP A 243 -1.36 -28.67 14.42
N MET A 244 -0.81 -27.45 14.49
CA MET A 244 0.29 -27.13 15.42
C MET A 244 -0.19 -27.08 16.86
N ASP A 245 -1.31 -26.41 17.11
CA ASP A 245 -1.89 -26.29 18.44
C ASP A 245 -2.29 -27.69 18.99
N SER A 246 -2.78 -28.60 18.14
CA SER A 246 -3.14 -29.99 18.58
C SER A 246 -1.92 -30.82 18.99
N LYS A 247 -0.77 -30.62 18.36
CA LYS A 247 0.48 -31.35 18.70
C LYS A 247 1.16 -30.85 19.96
N GLU A 248 0.87 -29.65 20.42
CA GLU A 248 1.38 -29.13 21.70
C GLU A 248 0.64 -29.70 22.90
N TYR A 249 -0.51 -30.37 22.68
CA TYR A 249 -1.31 -31.02 23.72
C TYR A 249 -1.16 -32.54 23.77
N GLU A 250 -0.39 -33.17 22.88
CA GLU A 250 0.02 -34.58 22.90
C GLU A 250 1.39 -34.76 23.60
#